data_700a6be9efa979c998605e2a3a260425
#
_entry.id   700a6be9efa979c998605e2a3a260425
#
_cell.length_a   1.000
_cell.length_b   1.000
_cell.length_c   1.000
_cell.angle_alpha   90.00
_cell.angle_beta   90.00
_cell.angle_gamma   90.00
#
_symmetry.space_group_name_H-M   'P 1'
#
loop_
_entity.id
_entity.type
_entity.pdbx_description
1 polymer ?
#
loop_
_entity_poly.entity_id
_entity_poly.type
_entity_poly.pdbx_seq_one_letter_code
_entity_poly.pdbx_strand_id
1 'polypeptide(L)'
;MDRSMMNRREFAFGAMAMAVPDTAPKYRVPKYRVIDAQVHVWINDPRYPWARETKDPPKENRTPAMLLELMKANGVERTVIAQYIGYLWDNRYALDSIRKYAPTFMGVCRVNPVDPAAPDQLSKLTEEGFHGVRISPAANAGGDWINGPLMPPLWKRAESLGVPMQVYTPITRIPDLAHLIEQCPNLNVVIDHMADCPVDQPRELDKLIALSRYPRVYIKVSHLWTVSRQPYPWLDAQEHVRRLYAAYGPQRLLWASDWPVDLGWTTYARALSVVRDDMKFLNAEDKSWILSMTAERVWPFP
;
A
#
# COMPACT_ATOMS: atom_id res chain seq x y z
N MET A 1 -16.82 33.21 -20.14
CA MET A 1 -15.39 33.23 -19.71
C MET A 1 -15.39 33.09 -18.20
N ASP A 2 -15.30 31.88 -17.70
CA ASP A 2 -15.09 31.66 -16.27
C ASP A 2 -14.15 30.48 -16.11
N ARG A 3 -12.94 30.78 -15.62
CA ARG A 3 -11.89 29.82 -15.33
C ARG A 3 -12.05 29.43 -13.86
N SER A 4 -12.78 28.37 -13.56
CA SER A 4 -12.72 27.79 -12.23
C SER A 4 -11.37 27.09 -12.03
N MET A 5 -10.51 27.73 -11.26
CA MET A 5 -9.22 27.22 -10.80
C MET A 5 -9.44 25.98 -9.93
N MET A 6 -8.90 24.87 -10.38
CA MET A 6 -8.71 23.69 -9.56
C MET A 6 -7.71 24.03 -8.43
N ASN A 7 -8.22 24.13 -7.22
CA ASN A 7 -7.46 24.44 -6.02
C ASN A 7 -6.52 23.26 -5.70
N ARG A 8 -5.23 23.44 -5.95
CA ARG A 8 -4.15 22.58 -5.45
C ARG A 8 -4.16 22.71 -3.94
N ARG A 9 -4.70 21.73 -3.23
CA ARG A 9 -4.44 21.57 -1.79
C ARG A 9 -2.97 21.20 -1.64
N GLU A 10 -2.17 22.19 -1.32
CA GLU A 10 -0.82 21.99 -0.80
C GLU A 10 -0.92 21.17 0.47
N PHE A 11 -0.29 20.00 0.47
CA PHE A 11 -0.12 19.21 1.69
C PHE A 11 0.92 19.91 2.58
N ALA A 12 0.47 20.88 3.34
CA ALA A 12 1.26 21.43 4.43
C ALA A 12 1.18 20.42 5.59
N PHE A 13 2.27 19.70 5.85
CA PHE A 13 2.46 18.93 7.08
C PHE A 13 2.59 19.87 8.28
N GLY A 14 1.46 20.35 8.77
CA GLY A 14 1.38 21.01 10.06
C GLY A 14 1.39 19.95 11.17
N ALA A 15 2.54 19.73 11.78
CA ALA A 15 2.67 18.89 12.96
C ALA A 15 1.96 19.54 14.15
N MET A 16 0.72 19.13 14.39
CA MET A 16 0.06 19.34 15.67
C MET A 16 -0.17 17.94 16.27
N ALA A 17 0.89 17.41 16.90
CA ALA A 17 0.82 16.17 17.65
C ALA A 17 -0.01 16.41 18.93
N MET A 18 -1.31 16.17 18.88
CA MET A 18 -2.08 15.93 20.09
C MET A 18 -1.73 14.52 20.56
N ALA A 19 -1.03 14.42 21.69
CA ALA A 19 -0.79 13.17 22.39
C ALA A 19 -2.15 12.61 22.84
N VAL A 20 -2.69 11.64 22.11
CA VAL A 20 -3.83 10.84 22.54
C VAL A 20 -3.28 9.77 23.49
N PRO A 21 -3.79 9.66 24.74
CA PRO A 21 -3.33 8.62 25.66
C PRO A 21 -3.56 7.24 25.03
N ASP A 22 -2.48 6.47 24.95
CA ASP A 22 -2.49 5.09 24.49
C ASP A 22 -3.05 4.18 25.58
N THR A 23 -4.36 4.13 25.70
CA THR A 23 -5.04 3.09 26.50
C THR A 23 -5.33 1.91 25.59
N ALA A 24 -4.26 1.21 25.18
CA ALA A 24 -4.40 -0.03 24.43
C ALA A 24 -5.07 -1.09 25.32
N PRO A 25 -6.17 -1.73 24.87
CA PRO A 25 -6.76 -2.85 25.59
C PRO A 25 -5.77 -4.01 25.62
N LYS A 26 -5.68 -4.73 26.75
CA LYS A 26 -4.85 -5.94 26.91
C LYS A 26 -5.22 -6.96 25.85
N TYR A 27 -4.35 -7.18 24.88
CA TYR A 27 -4.60 -8.06 23.75
C TYR A 27 -4.68 -9.53 24.14
N ARG A 28 -5.78 -10.20 23.76
CA ARG A 28 -5.75 -11.64 23.51
C ARG A 28 -4.95 -11.85 22.21
N VAL A 29 -3.90 -12.67 22.25
CA VAL A 29 -3.17 -13.08 21.06
C VAL A 29 -4.17 -13.65 20.04
N PRO A 30 -4.25 -13.10 18.81
CA PRO A 30 -5.16 -13.63 17.80
C PRO A 30 -4.83 -15.09 17.49
N LYS A 31 -5.84 -15.91 17.17
CA LYS A 31 -5.65 -17.30 16.73
C LYS A 31 -5.01 -17.41 15.33
N TYR A 32 -4.72 -16.32 14.66
CA TYR A 32 -4.16 -16.25 13.31
C TYR A 32 -2.98 -15.27 13.29
N ARG A 33 -2.07 -15.51 12.38
CA ARG A 33 -0.97 -14.58 12.09
C ARG A 33 -1.50 -13.23 11.62
N VAL A 34 -0.70 -12.19 11.79
CA VAL A 34 -0.98 -10.87 11.21
C VAL A 34 0.24 -10.46 10.39
N ILE A 35 0.00 -10.11 9.15
CA ILE A 35 0.99 -9.60 8.19
C ILE A 35 0.54 -8.23 7.73
N ASP A 36 1.41 -7.24 7.89
CA ASP A 36 1.18 -5.90 7.38
C ASP A 36 1.62 -5.84 5.91
N ALA A 37 0.67 -5.71 5.00
CA ALA A 37 0.94 -5.80 3.56
C ALA A 37 1.54 -4.51 2.96
N GLN A 38 1.71 -3.46 3.76
CA GLN A 38 2.45 -2.26 3.35
C GLN A 38 2.87 -1.40 4.52
N VAL A 39 4.16 -1.15 4.56
CA VAL A 39 4.80 -0.14 5.41
C VAL A 39 5.88 0.59 4.60
N HIS A 40 6.35 1.72 5.13
CA HIS A 40 7.48 2.44 4.59
C HIS A 40 8.55 2.64 5.67
N VAL A 41 9.80 2.66 5.26
CA VAL A 41 10.92 2.99 6.14
C VAL A 41 11.79 4.05 5.49
N TRP A 42 12.37 4.93 6.32
CA TRP A 42 13.31 5.94 5.86
C TRP A 42 14.26 6.39 6.97
N ILE A 43 15.37 6.95 6.56
CA ILE A 43 16.39 7.47 7.44
C ILE A 43 17.04 8.73 6.84
N ASN A 44 17.36 9.70 7.67
CA ASN A 44 18.18 10.85 7.29
C ASN A 44 19.65 10.47 7.44
N ASP A 45 20.21 9.84 6.42
CA ASP A 45 21.61 9.37 6.40
C ASP A 45 22.22 9.68 5.02
N PRO A 46 23.42 10.30 4.94
CA PRO A 46 24.08 10.60 3.67
C PRO A 46 24.31 9.40 2.74
N ARG A 47 24.34 8.17 3.28
CA ARG A 47 24.43 6.94 2.47
C ARG A 47 23.19 6.69 1.65
N TYR A 48 22.04 7.20 2.09
CA TYR A 48 20.73 7.07 1.45
C TYR A 48 20.13 8.47 1.24
N PRO A 49 20.65 9.23 0.28
CA PRO A 49 20.18 10.59 0.04
C PRO A 49 18.76 10.60 -0.45
N TRP A 50 17.99 11.57 -0.01
CA TRP A 50 16.68 11.86 -0.57
C TRP A 50 16.80 12.19 -2.06
N ALA A 51 15.80 11.82 -2.84
CA ALA A 51 15.73 12.23 -4.23
C ALA A 51 15.72 13.76 -4.34
N ARG A 52 16.35 14.30 -5.37
CA ARG A 52 16.45 15.76 -5.59
C ARG A 52 15.08 16.43 -5.73
N GLU A 53 14.10 15.68 -6.18
CA GLU A 53 12.70 16.09 -6.36
C GLU A 53 11.92 16.15 -5.05
N THR A 54 12.43 15.54 -3.99
CA THR A 54 11.81 15.56 -2.66
C THR A 54 12.13 16.90 -1.97
N LYS A 55 11.20 17.85 -2.10
CA LYS A 55 11.40 19.23 -1.62
C LYS A 55 11.46 19.30 -0.09
N ASP A 56 10.56 18.56 0.60
CA ASP A 56 10.42 18.56 2.04
C ASP A 56 10.56 17.14 2.58
N PRO A 57 11.81 16.61 2.72
CA PRO A 57 12.03 15.28 3.25
C PRO A 57 11.61 15.21 4.72
N PRO A 58 11.09 14.06 5.18
CA PRO A 58 10.74 13.87 6.58
C PRO A 58 11.93 14.16 7.50
N LYS A 59 11.70 14.96 8.54
CA LYS A 59 12.75 15.31 9.51
C LYS A 59 13.09 14.18 10.46
N GLU A 60 12.10 13.36 10.79
CA GLU A 60 12.23 12.24 11.72
C GLU A 60 12.50 10.94 10.96
N ASN A 61 13.41 10.13 11.50
CA ASN A 61 13.65 8.79 10.98
C ASN A 61 12.46 7.87 11.27
N ARG A 62 12.22 6.94 10.36
CA ARG A 62 11.28 5.83 10.53
C ARG A 62 12.00 4.54 10.13
N THR A 63 12.66 3.95 11.11
CA THR A 63 13.59 2.84 10.86
C THR A 63 12.91 1.48 11.00
N PRO A 64 13.46 0.43 10.39
CA PRO A 64 13.03 -0.95 10.60
C PRO A 64 12.99 -1.38 12.08
N ALA A 65 13.91 -0.88 12.90
CA ALA A 65 13.93 -1.19 14.33
C ALA A 65 12.69 -0.62 15.05
N MET A 66 12.32 0.63 14.74
CA MET A 66 11.08 1.23 15.27
C MET A 66 9.85 0.46 14.84
N LEU A 67 9.82 0.02 13.58
CA LEU A 67 8.73 -0.80 13.04
C LEU A 67 8.62 -2.14 13.79
N LEU A 68 9.72 -2.83 14.04
CA LEU A 68 9.71 -4.11 14.77
C LEU A 68 9.12 -3.99 16.18
N GLU A 69 9.43 -2.90 16.90
CA GLU A 69 8.83 -2.65 18.21
C GLU A 69 7.31 -2.45 18.11
N LEU A 70 6.83 -1.71 17.09
CA LEU A 70 5.39 -1.55 16.83
C LEU A 70 4.73 -2.88 16.44
N MET A 71 5.34 -3.65 15.57
CA MET A 71 4.85 -4.97 15.17
C MET A 71 4.71 -5.88 16.38
N LYS A 72 5.76 -5.97 17.22
CA LYS A 72 5.76 -6.75 18.46
C LYS A 72 4.65 -6.33 19.41
N ALA A 73 4.49 -5.02 19.62
CA ALA A 73 3.47 -4.46 20.51
C ALA A 73 2.03 -4.77 20.03
N ASN A 74 1.83 -4.99 18.72
CA ASN A 74 0.52 -5.21 18.11
C ASN A 74 0.28 -6.65 17.65
N GLY A 75 1.24 -7.56 17.85
CA GLY A 75 1.13 -8.96 17.43
C GLY A 75 1.21 -9.16 15.91
N VAL A 76 1.94 -8.29 15.21
CA VAL A 76 2.22 -8.40 13.77
C VAL A 76 3.53 -9.16 13.60
N GLU A 77 3.51 -10.25 12.82
CA GLU A 77 4.66 -11.15 12.68
C GLU A 77 5.57 -10.79 11.52
N ARG A 78 4.99 -10.34 10.42
CA ARG A 78 5.69 -10.07 9.15
C ARG A 78 5.16 -8.81 8.47
N THR A 79 5.96 -8.25 7.57
CA THR A 79 5.52 -7.07 6.81
C THR A 79 6.17 -7.00 5.43
N VAL A 80 5.51 -6.23 4.54
CA VAL A 80 6.01 -5.88 3.21
C VAL A 80 6.43 -4.41 3.22
N ILE A 81 7.73 -4.17 3.10
CA ILE A 81 8.28 -2.81 2.96
C ILE A 81 8.11 -2.36 1.50
N ALA A 82 7.24 -1.41 1.26
CA ALA A 82 7.19 -0.71 -0.01
C ALA A 82 8.20 0.44 -0.01
N GLN A 83 9.05 0.50 -1.04
CA GLN A 83 10.02 1.58 -1.21
C GLN A 83 9.35 2.94 -1.05
N TYR A 84 9.90 3.79 -0.16
CA TYR A 84 9.34 5.10 0.13
C TYR A 84 9.53 6.07 -1.04
N ILE A 85 8.49 6.81 -1.38
CA ILE A 85 8.47 7.72 -2.53
C ILE A 85 9.54 8.82 -2.44
N GLY A 86 9.93 9.24 -1.26
CA GLY A 86 10.96 10.28 -1.06
C GLY A 86 12.35 9.91 -1.56
N TYR A 87 12.62 8.62 -1.77
CA TYR A 87 13.84 8.14 -2.41
C TYR A 87 13.67 7.88 -3.92
N LEU A 88 12.44 8.00 -4.43
CA LEU A 88 12.07 7.64 -5.80
C LEU A 88 12.60 6.25 -6.19
N TRP A 89 13.60 6.22 -7.07
CA TRP A 89 14.14 4.99 -7.67
C TRP A 89 15.37 4.43 -6.96
N ASP A 90 15.82 5.08 -5.89
CA ASP A 90 16.90 4.58 -5.04
C ASP A 90 16.36 3.60 -4.00
N ASN A 91 16.41 2.32 -4.31
CA ASN A 91 15.86 1.25 -3.48
C ASN A 91 16.82 0.75 -2.39
N ARG A 92 18.02 1.32 -2.25
CA ARG A 92 19.08 0.78 -1.39
C ARG A 92 18.68 0.65 0.07
N TYR A 93 18.02 1.66 0.66
CA TYR A 93 17.65 1.58 2.08
C TYR A 93 16.60 0.51 2.34
N ALA A 94 15.60 0.37 1.46
CA ALA A 94 14.63 -0.71 1.57
C ALA A 94 15.31 -2.09 1.40
N LEU A 95 16.24 -2.23 0.45
CA LEU A 95 16.98 -3.46 0.21
C LEU A 95 17.80 -3.88 1.43
N ASP A 96 18.56 -2.97 2.01
CA ASP A 96 19.37 -3.23 3.21
C ASP A 96 18.46 -3.60 4.40
N SER A 97 17.28 -2.98 4.49
CA SER A 97 16.31 -3.27 5.53
C SER A 97 15.74 -4.69 5.41
N ILE A 98 15.30 -5.10 4.22
CA ILE A 98 14.75 -6.45 4.02
C ILE A 98 15.81 -7.54 4.20
N ARG A 99 17.04 -7.32 3.73
CA ARG A 99 18.15 -8.26 3.91
C ARG A 99 18.52 -8.45 5.38
N LYS A 100 18.58 -7.33 6.13
CA LYS A 100 18.95 -7.35 7.55
C LYS A 100 17.94 -8.09 8.42
N TYR A 101 16.67 -8.02 8.07
CA TYR A 101 15.58 -8.53 8.90
C TYR A 101 14.78 -9.69 8.25
N ALA A 102 15.40 -10.36 7.27
CA ALA A 102 14.82 -11.58 6.70
C ALA A 102 14.66 -12.67 7.78
N PRO A 103 13.61 -13.49 7.76
CA PRO A 103 12.48 -13.50 6.84
C PRO A 103 11.29 -12.64 7.29
N THR A 104 11.46 -11.76 8.28
CA THR A 104 10.37 -10.94 8.82
C THR A 104 9.87 -9.90 7.81
N PHE A 105 10.78 -9.36 7.00
CA PHE A 105 10.48 -8.34 6.01
C PHE A 105 10.64 -8.85 4.58
N MET A 106 9.67 -8.56 3.74
CA MET A 106 9.80 -8.61 2.29
C MET A 106 9.80 -7.20 1.72
N GLY A 107 10.23 -7.03 0.47
CA GLY A 107 10.35 -5.72 -0.14
C GLY A 107 9.65 -5.62 -1.49
N VAL A 108 9.07 -4.46 -1.73
CA VAL A 108 8.51 -4.05 -3.01
C VAL A 108 9.27 -2.81 -3.47
N CYS A 109 9.95 -2.93 -4.61
CA CYS A 109 10.78 -1.87 -5.18
C CYS A 109 9.96 -0.84 -5.94
N ARG A 110 10.64 0.23 -6.36
CA ARG A 110 10.13 1.19 -7.34
C ARG A 110 11.09 1.30 -8.51
N VAL A 111 10.52 1.42 -9.70
CA VAL A 111 11.24 1.77 -10.93
C VAL A 111 10.58 2.99 -11.55
N ASN A 112 11.32 3.73 -12.35
CA ASN A 112 10.77 4.88 -13.05
C ASN A 112 9.83 4.43 -14.19
N PRO A 113 8.53 4.66 -14.10
CA PRO A 113 7.56 4.15 -15.08
C PRO A 113 7.69 4.78 -16.48
N VAL A 114 8.45 5.88 -16.60
CA VAL A 114 8.70 6.55 -17.88
C VAL A 114 10.13 6.34 -18.38
N ASP A 115 10.89 5.43 -17.77
CA ASP A 115 12.22 5.02 -18.23
C ASP A 115 12.10 3.73 -19.08
N PRO A 116 12.56 3.71 -20.33
CA PRO A 116 12.57 2.49 -21.14
C PRO A 116 13.35 1.31 -20.50
N ALA A 117 14.31 1.60 -19.61
CA ALA A 117 15.08 0.59 -18.90
C ALA A 117 14.35 0.01 -17.65
N ALA A 118 13.15 0.50 -17.31
CA ALA A 118 12.41 0.06 -16.12
C ALA A 118 12.21 -1.47 -16.04
N PRO A 119 11.90 -2.19 -17.13
CA PRO A 119 11.79 -3.66 -17.08
C PRO A 119 13.10 -4.35 -16.68
N ASP A 120 14.25 -3.88 -17.18
CA ASP A 120 15.55 -4.46 -16.83
C ASP A 120 15.99 -4.09 -15.42
N GLN A 121 15.70 -2.86 -14.99
CA GLN A 121 15.87 -2.43 -13.60
C GLN A 121 15.06 -3.31 -12.65
N LEU A 122 13.79 -3.64 -12.98
CA LEU A 122 12.97 -4.54 -12.20
C LEU A 122 13.60 -5.93 -12.08
N SER A 123 14.12 -6.49 -13.17
CA SER A 123 14.80 -7.79 -13.15
C SER A 123 15.96 -7.78 -12.17
N LYS A 124 16.83 -6.78 -12.27
CA LYS A 124 17.98 -6.62 -11.37
C LYS A 124 17.56 -6.50 -9.91
N LEU A 125 16.56 -5.66 -9.59
CA LEU A 125 16.07 -5.49 -8.23
C LEU A 125 15.45 -6.78 -7.67
N THR A 126 14.80 -7.58 -8.51
CA THR A 126 14.27 -8.89 -8.12
C THR A 126 15.42 -9.87 -7.80
N GLU A 127 16.47 -9.91 -8.61
CA GLU A 127 17.68 -10.70 -8.36
C GLU A 127 18.39 -10.26 -7.06
N GLU A 128 18.34 -8.97 -6.74
CA GLU A 128 18.90 -8.41 -5.51
C GLU A 128 18.09 -8.76 -4.25
N GLY A 129 16.82 -9.18 -4.39
CA GLY A 129 15.98 -9.67 -3.30
C GLY A 129 14.66 -8.94 -3.10
N PHE A 130 14.19 -8.14 -4.06
CA PHE A 130 12.83 -7.60 -4.02
C PHE A 130 11.81 -8.62 -4.53
N HIS A 131 10.60 -8.56 -3.96
CA HIS A 131 9.52 -9.52 -4.19
C HIS A 131 8.29 -8.90 -4.84
N GLY A 132 8.43 -7.72 -5.43
CA GLY A 132 7.36 -7.00 -6.11
C GLY A 132 7.81 -5.63 -6.57
N VAL A 133 6.98 -4.98 -7.36
CA VAL A 133 7.20 -3.61 -7.84
C VAL A 133 5.97 -2.76 -7.55
N ARG A 134 6.18 -1.51 -7.13
CA ARG A 134 5.10 -0.53 -6.92
C ARG A 134 5.22 0.61 -7.92
N ILE A 135 4.11 0.88 -8.59
CA ILE A 135 3.95 2.08 -9.41
C ILE A 135 2.93 3.01 -8.76
N SER A 136 3.22 4.30 -8.79
CA SER A 136 2.31 5.33 -8.29
C SER A 136 2.61 6.65 -8.98
N PRO A 137 1.68 7.59 -9.02
CA PRO A 137 1.99 8.93 -9.49
C PRO A 137 3.15 9.49 -8.68
N ALA A 138 4.29 9.71 -9.34
CA ALA A 138 5.39 10.46 -8.75
C ALA A 138 5.31 11.88 -9.28
N ALA A 139 5.60 12.88 -8.44
CA ALA A 139 5.46 14.29 -8.78
C ALA A 139 6.25 14.69 -10.05
N ASN A 140 7.27 13.92 -10.38
CA ASN A 140 8.17 14.13 -11.53
C ASN A 140 8.08 13.03 -12.60
N ALA A 141 7.28 11.98 -12.41
CA ALA A 141 6.93 11.06 -13.48
C ALA A 141 5.88 11.74 -14.36
N GLY A 142 6.33 12.66 -15.21
CA GLY A 142 5.45 13.46 -16.05
C GLY A 142 4.54 12.63 -16.94
N GLY A 143 3.30 13.08 -17.08
CA GLY A 143 2.36 12.53 -18.04
C GLY A 143 1.48 11.39 -17.51
N ASP A 144 0.74 10.80 -18.43
CA ASP A 144 -0.15 9.68 -18.19
C ASP A 144 0.61 8.34 -18.28
N TRP A 145 1.30 7.98 -17.19
CA TRP A 145 2.10 6.77 -17.16
C TRP A 145 1.24 5.48 -17.29
N ILE A 146 -0.02 5.46 -16.86
CA ILE A 146 -0.88 4.27 -16.96
C ILE A 146 -1.14 3.90 -18.42
N ASN A 147 -1.46 4.90 -19.25
CA ASN A 147 -1.73 4.71 -20.68
C ASN A 147 -0.47 4.84 -21.55
N GLY A 148 0.68 5.11 -20.92
CA GLY A 148 1.94 5.28 -21.63
C GLY A 148 2.46 3.99 -22.27
N PRO A 149 3.20 4.10 -23.38
CA PRO A 149 3.70 2.94 -24.14
C PRO A 149 4.72 2.08 -23.36
N LEU A 150 5.27 2.59 -22.26
CA LEU A 150 6.24 1.89 -21.43
C LEU A 150 5.59 1.01 -20.35
N MET A 151 4.29 1.14 -20.10
CA MET A 151 3.60 0.31 -19.11
C MET A 151 3.47 -1.15 -19.53
N PRO A 152 3.00 -1.51 -20.72
CA PRO A 152 2.88 -2.92 -21.11
C PRO A 152 4.20 -3.70 -21.00
N PRO A 153 5.37 -3.20 -21.43
CA PRO A 153 6.64 -3.90 -21.22
C PRO A 153 6.99 -4.14 -19.75
N LEU A 154 6.76 -3.15 -18.86
CA LEU A 154 7.01 -3.28 -17.43
C LEU A 154 6.09 -4.33 -16.78
N TRP A 155 4.81 -4.32 -17.13
CA TRP A 155 3.82 -5.29 -16.63
C TRP A 155 4.15 -6.71 -17.06
N LYS A 156 4.49 -6.91 -18.34
CA LYS A 156 4.94 -8.21 -18.87
C LYS A 156 6.20 -8.71 -18.18
N ARG A 157 7.13 -7.81 -17.86
CA ARG A 157 8.33 -8.18 -17.10
C ARG A 157 7.97 -8.63 -15.67
N ALA A 158 7.11 -7.91 -14.96
CA ALA A 158 6.65 -8.33 -13.64
C ALA A 158 5.96 -9.69 -13.68
N GLU A 159 5.10 -9.93 -14.69
CA GLU A 159 4.45 -11.23 -14.90
C GLU A 159 5.49 -12.34 -15.16
N SER A 160 6.47 -12.11 -16.03
CA SER A 160 7.52 -13.09 -16.36
C SER A 160 8.41 -13.46 -15.17
N LEU A 161 8.63 -12.51 -14.27
CA LEU A 161 9.39 -12.70 -13.02
C LEU A 161 8.52 -13.32 -11.90
N GLY A 162 7.20 -13.40 -12.09
CA GLY A 162 6.27 -13.89 -11.06
C GLY A 162 6.14 -12.96 -9.85
N VAL A 163 6.51 -11.69 -9.98
CA VAL A 163 6.44 -10.71 -8.88
C VAL A 163 5.20 -9.83 -9.00
N PRO A 164 4.45 -9.58 -7.90
CA PRO A 164 3.23 -8.77 -7.95
C PRO A 164 3.52 -7.32 -8.31
N MET A 165 2.55 -6.71 -9.02
CA MET A 165 2.49 -5.28 -9.31
C MET A 165 1.56 -4.59 -8.31
N GLN A 166 2.09 -3.71 -7.47
CA GLN A 166 1.29 -2.81 -6.66
C GLN A 166 1.00 -1.52 -7.42
N VAL A 167 -0.24 -1.08 -7.39
CA VAL A 167 -0.67 0.13 -8.09
C VAL A 167 -1.35 1.07 -7.11
N TYR A 168 -0.75 2.23 -6.92
CA TYR A 168 -1.37 3.35 -6.25
C TYR A 168 -1.85 4.36 -7.29
N THR A 169 -3.15 4.50 -7.40
CA THR A 169 -3.78 5.43 -8.35
C THR A 169 -5.15 5.85 -7.82
N PRO A 170 -5.64 7.07 -8.12
CA PRO A 170 -6.97 7.49 -7.67
C PRO A 170 -8.06 6.67 -8.35
N ILE A 171 -9.21 6.56 -7.68
CA ILE A 171 -10.37 5.78 -8.14
C ILE A 171 -10.81 6.15 -9.57
N THR A 172 -10.62 7.40 -9.98
CA THR A 172 -10.98 7.87 -11.33
C THR A 172 -10.16 7.21 -12.43
N ARG A 173 -8.96 6.70 -12.11
CA ARG A 173 -8.03 6.07 -13.06
C ARG A 173 -8.07 4.54 -13.03
N ILE A 174 -8.88 3.96 -12.14
CA ILE A 174 -9.01 2.49 -12.03
C ILE A 174 -9.46 1.82 -13.34
N PRO A 175 -10.39 2.38 -14.13
CA PRO A 175 -10.77 1.77 -15.41
C PRO A 175 -9.61 1.63 -16.40
N ASP A 176 -8.61 2.52 -16.32
CA ASP A 176 -7.45 2.51 -17.22
C ASP A 176 -6.53 1.30 -16.99
N LEU A 177 -6.64 0.62 -15.85
CA LEU A 177 -5.84 -0.57 -15.56
C LEU A 177 -6.35 -1.83 -16.29
N ALA A 178 -7.59 -1.84 -16.74
CA ALA A 178 -8.23 -3.05 -17.30
C ALA A 178 -7.41 -3.63 -18.46
N HIS A 179 -6.96 -2.79 -19.39
CA HIS A 179 -6.20 -3.24 -20.55
C HIS A 179 -4.83 -3.83 -20.19
N LEU A 180 -4.17 -3.34 -19.12
CA LEU A 180 -2.89 -3.88 -18.63
C LEU A 180 -3.10 -5.22 -17.93
N ILE A 181 -4.16 -5.34 -17.13
CA ILE A 181 -4.55 -6.59 -16.46
C ILE A 181 -4.87 -7.68 -17.49
N GLU A 182 -5.61 -7.33 -18.55
CA GLU A 182 -5.98 -8.27 -19.63
C GLU A 182 -4.77 -8.75 -20.43
N GLN A 183 -3.74 -7.90 -20.59
CA GLN A 183 -2.49 -8.29 -21.26
C GLN A 183 -1.58 -9.15 -20.39
N CYS A 184 -1.79 -9.16 -19.06
CA CYS A 184 -0.97 -9.89 -18.09
C CYS A 184 -1.87 -10.71 -17.14
N PRO A 185 -2.58 -11.75 -17.64
CA PRO A 185 -3.60 -12.46 -16.88
C PRO A 185 -3.06 -13.29 -15.71
N ASN A 186 -1.76 -13.60 -15.70
CA ASN A 186 -1.11 -14.34 -14.63
C ASN A 186 -0.44 -13.44 -13.58
N LEU A 187 -0.41 -12.13 -13.80
CA LEU A 187 0.16 -11.16 -12.86
C LEU A 187 -0.77 -10.92 -11.67
N ASN A 188 -0.24 -11.06 -10.46
CA ASN A 188 -0.94 -10.57 -9.27
C ASN A 188 -0.88 -9.03 -9.25
N VAL A 189 -2.03 -8.38 -9.29
CA VAL A 189 -2.16 -6.92 -9.24
C VAL A 189 -2.78 -6.52 -7.92
N VAL A 190 -2.11 -5.68 -7.15
CA VAL A 190 -2.55 -5.21 -5.84
C VAL A 190 -2.88 -3.73 -5.93
N ILE A 191 -4.14 -3.38 -5.76
CA ILE A 191 -4.59 -1.99 -5.73
C ILE A 191 -4.45 -1.45 -4.30
N ASP A 192 -3.68 -0.38 -4.16
CA ASP A 192 -3.42 0.24 -2.86
C ASP A 192 -4.62 1.04 -2.36
N HIS A 193 -4.87 0.95 -1.05
CA HIS A 193 -5.72 1.85 -0.27
C HIS A 193 -7.16 2.02 -0.83
N MET A 194 -7.75 0.94 -1.40
CA MET A 194 -9.07 1.01 -2.04
C MET A 194 -9.16 2.15 -3.09
N ALA A 195 -8.02 2.48 -3.73
CA ALA A 195 -7.86 3.59 -4.67
C ALA A 195 -8.27 4.96 -4.07
N ASP A 196 -8.16 5.14 -2.75
CA ASP A 196 -8.58 6.32 -1.98
C ASP A 196 -10.00 6.81 -2.37
N CYS A 197 -10.92 5.85 -2.58
CA CYS A 197 -12.28 6.17 -3.00
C CYS A 197 -13.02 6.98 -1.91
N PRO A 198 -13.47 8.21 -2.22
CA PRO A 198 -14.16 9.05 -1.24
C PRO A 198 -15.49 8.43 -0.79
N VAL A 199 -15.78 8.48 0.52
CA VAL A 199 -17.04 7.92 1.07
C VAL A 199 -18.28 8.71 0.66
N ASP A 200 -18.14 9.99 0.32
CA ASP A 200 -19.20 10.83 -0.21
C ASP A 200 -19.48 10.62 -1.72
N GLN A 201 -18.68 9.78 -2.37
CA GLN A 201 -18.86 9.37 -3.76
C GLN A 201 -18.99 7.83 -3.89
N PRO A 202 -19.97 7.19 -3.24
CA PRO A 202 -20.01 5.73 -3.12
C PRO A 202 -20.18 4.99 -4.45
N ARG A 203 -20.66 5.66 -5.51
CA ARG A 203 -20.77 5.09 -6.86
C ARG A 203 -19.41 4.98 -7.56
N GLU A 204 -18.43 5.80 -7.17
CA GLU A 204 -17.08 5.70 -7.73
C GLU A 204 -16.42 4.35 -7.39
N LEU A 205 -16.80 3.74 -6.25
CA LEU A 205 -16.32 2.42 -5.86
C LEU A 205 -16.69 1.32 -6.86
N ASP A 206 -17.74 1.52 -7.67
CA ASP A 206 -18.16 0.56 -8.70
C ASP A 206 -17.06 0.33 -9.74
N LYS A 207 -16.20 1.32 -9.98
CA LYS A 207 -15.03 1.19 -10.85
C LYS A 207 -14.04 0.14 -10.31
N LEU A 208 -13.81 0.15 -8.99
CA LEU A 208 -12.95 -0.83 -8.35
C LEU A 208 -13.65 -2.19 -8.27
N ILE A 209 -14.93 -2.23 -7.96
CA ILE A 209 -15.75 -3.45 -7.95
C ILE A 209 -15.75 -4.12 -9.35
N ALA A 210 -15.77 -3.36 -10.43
CA ALA A 210 -15.71 -3.90 -11.78
C ALA A 210 -14.44 -4.72 -12.07
N LEU A 211 -13.32 -4.44 -11.39
CA LEU A 211 -12.11 -5.23 -11.51
C LEU A 211 -12.17 -6.58 -10.79
N SER A 212 -13.21 -6.86 -10.00
CA SER A 212 -13.38 -8.15 -9.32
C SER A 212 -13.52 -9.34 -10.26
N ARG A 213 -13.90 -9.09 -11.53
CA ARG A 213 -13.94 -10.09 -12.60
C ARG A 213 -12.56 -10.70 -12.91
N TYR A 214 -11.49 -10.01 -12.57
CA TYR A 214 -10.13 -10.50 -12.77
C TYR A 214 -9.66 -11.22 -11.50
N PRO A 215 -9.37 -12.53 -11.58
CA PRO A 215 -9.15 -13.36 -10.39
C PRO A 215 -7.85 -13.04 -9.64
N ARG A 216 -6.91 -12.37 -10.29
CA ARG A 216 -5.60 -11.99 -9.72
C ARG A 216 -5.51 -10.52 -9.32
N VAL A 217 -6.64 -9.84 -9.17
CA VAL A 217 -6.70 -8.48 -8.61
C VAL A 217 -7.04 -8.57 -7.12
N TYR A 218 -6.24 -7.90 -6.33
CA TYR A 218 -6.29 -7.84 -4.87
C TYR A 218 -6.43 -6.39 -4.41
N ILE A 219 -7.10 -6.16 -3.28
CA ILE A 219 -7.35 -4.81 -2.77
C ILE A 219 -6.78 -4.66 -1.37
N LYS A 220 -5.97 -3.63 -1.13
CA LYS A 220 -5.53 -3.26 0.23
C LYS A 220 -6.62 -2.51 0.97
N VAL A 221 -7.02 -3.08 2.09
CA VAL A 221 -7.93 -2.49 3.08
C VAL A 221 -7.09 -1.63 4.02
N SER A 222 -6.95 -0.36 3.67
CA SER A 222 -6.17 0.65 4.38
C SER A 222 -6.70 2.04 4.05
N HIS A 223 -6.20 3.09 4.69
CA HIS A 223 -6.62 4.48 4.49
C HIS A 223 -8.09 4.77 4.84
N LEU A 224 -8.75 3.91 5.62
CA LEU A 224 -10.10 4.21 6.08
C LEU A 224 -10.16 5.57 6.80
N TRP A 225 -9.08 5.90 7.52
CA TRP A 225 -8.93 7.16 8.24
C TRP A 225 -8.76 8.40 7.36
N THR A 226 -8.34 8.24 6.11
CA THR A 226 -8.18 9.36 5.17
C THR A 226 -9.43 9.61 4.35
N VAL A 227 -10.21 8.58 4.03
CA VAL A 227 -11.40 8.70 3.19
C VAL A 227 -12.68 8.92 4.00
N SER A 228 -12.69 8.51 5.28
CA SER A 228 -13.85 8.63 6.18
C SER A 228 -14.17 10.08 6.54
N ARG A 229 -15.46 10.35 6.70
CA ARG A 229 -16.01 11.59 7.29
C ARG A 229 -16.41 11.42 8.77
N GLN A 230 -16.23 10.21 9.30
CA GLN A 230 -16.59 9.85 10.66
C GLN A 230 -15.34 9.61 11.52
N PRO A 231 -15.45 9.79 12.85
CA PRO A 231 -14.37 9.39 13.74
C PRO A 231 -14.18 7.87 13.73
N TYR A 232 -13.05 7.41 14.31
CA TYR A 232 -12.84 5.99 14.57
C TYR A 232 -14.09 5.35 15.23
N PRO A 233 -14.53 4.18 14.78
CA PRO A 233 -13.89 3.24 13.84
C PRO A 233 -14.27 3.43 12.35
N TRP A 234 -14.58 4.63 11.88
CA TRP A 234 -14.76 4.97 10.46
C TRP A 234 -15.85 4.13 9.77
N LEU A 235 -17.06 4.11 10.33
CA LEU A 235 -18.16 3.24 9.90
C LEU A 235 -18.56 3.46 8.44
N ASP A 236 -18.51 4.70 7.95
CA ASP A 236 -18.78 5.04 6.55
C ASP A 236 -17.74 4.41 5.60
N ALA A 237 -16.45 4.40 5.98
CA ALA A 237 -15.41 3.74 5.20
C ALA A 237 -15.46 2.21 5.32
N GLN A 238 -15.94 1.67 6.43
CA GLN A 238 -16.20 0.22 6.57
C GLN A 238 -17.27 -0.26 5.58
N GLU A 239 -18.22 0.60 5.18
CA GLU A 239 -19.19 0.26 4.15
C GLU A 239 -18.52 0.02 2.79
N HIS A 240 -17.49 0.79 2.44
CA HIS A 240 -16.69 0.52 1.24
C HIS A 240 -16.02 -0.85 1.32
N VAL A 241 -15.43 -1.19 2.46
CA VAL A 241 -14.83 -2.51 2.68
C VAL A 241 -15.87 -3.61 2.55
N ARG A 242 -17.08 -3.43 3.08
CA ARG A 242 -18.16 -4.42 2.99
C ARG A 242 -18.57 -4.69 1.54
N ARG A 243 -18.67 -3.64 0.72
CA ARG A 243 -18.97 -3.78 -0.72
C ARG A 243 -17.83 -4.48 -1.47
N LEU A 244 -16.59 -4.15 -1.17
CA LEU A 244 -15.43 -4.83 -1.73
C LEU A 244 -15.35 -6.31 -1.28
N TYR A 245 -15.66 -6.58 -0.01
CA TYR A 245 -15.75 -7.95 0.50
C TYR A 245 -16.80 -8.78 -0.26
N ALA A 246 -17.97 -8.21 -0.52
CA ALA A 246 -19.01 -8.88 -1.30
C ALA A 246 -18.57 -9.19 -2.75
N ALA A 247 -17.74 -8.32 -3.34
CA ALA A 247 -17.31 -8.49 -4.73
C ALA A 247 -16.06 -9.37 -4.89
N TYR A 248 -15.10 -9.26 -3.98
CA TYR A 248 -13.80 -9.91 -4.09
C TYR A 248 -13.66 -11.18 -3.22
N GLY A 249 -14.47 -11.31 -2.17
CA GLY A 249 -14.26 -12.29 -1.11
C GLY A 249 -13.03 -11.95 -0.24
N PRO A 250 -12.91 -12.55 0.96
CA PRO A 250 -11.82 -12.24 1.87
C PRO A 250 -10.44 -12.66 1.33
N GLN A 251 -10.38 -13.65 0.41
CA GLN A 251 -9.16 -14.18 -0.17
C GLN A 251 -8.48 -13.23 -1.17
N ARG A 252 -9.09 -12.09 -1.48
CA ARG A 252 -8.53 -11.07 -2.37
C ARG A 252 -8.50 -9.67 -1.71
N LEU A 253 -8.75 -9.61 -0.40
CA LEU A 253 -8.56 -8.44 0.42
C LEU A 253 -7.34 -8.65 1.32
N LEU A 254 -6.57 -7.59 1.58
CA LEU A 254 -5.42 -7.66 2.49
C LEU A 254 -5.28 -6.35 3.28
N TRP A 255 -5.02 -6.51 4.57
CA TRP A 255 -4.80 -5.37 5.44
C TRP A 255 -3.41 -4.77 5.26
N ALA A 256 -3.32 -3.43 5.39
CA ALA A 256 -2.06 -2.71 5.48
C ALA A 256 -2.22 -1.50 6.41
N SER A 257 -1.18 -1.21 7.20
CA SER A 257 -1.16 -0.01 8.05
C SER A 257 -0.80 1.25 7.27
N ASP A 258 0.05 1.09 6.25
CA ASP A 258 0.77 2.18 5.58
C ASP A 258 1.65 3.00 6.54
N TRP A 259 2.09 2.37 7.66
CA TRP A 259 3.01 3.02 8.58
C TRP A 259 4.29 3.48 7.85
N PRO A 260 4.81 4.65 8.15
CA PRO A 260 4.40 5.64 9.14
C PRO A 260 3.54 6.78 8.57
N VAL A 261 3.02 6.64 7.36
CA VAL A 261 2.15 7.64 6.71
C VAL A 261 0.85 7.81 7.50
N ASP A 262 0.37 6.75 8.15
CA ASP A 262 -0.80 6.74 9.00
C ASP A 262 -0.69 7.62 10.26
N LEU A 263 0.53 7.90 10.73
CA LEU A 263 0.78 8.64 11.98
C LEU A 263 0.21 10.08 11.99
N GLY A 264 -0.11 10.63 10.83
CA GLY A 264 -0.80 11.92 10.72
C GLY A 264 -2.31 11.86 10.97
N TRP A 265 -2.91 10.64 10.96
CA TRP A 265 -4.36 10.43 10.95
C TRP A 265 -4.84 9.48 12.03
N THR A 266 -4.03 8.47 12.36
CA THR A 266 -4.39 7.41 13.30
C THR A 266 -3.15 6.82 13.96
N THR A 267 -3.33 5.77 14.75
CA THR A 267 -2.22 4.98 15.31
C THR A 267 -2.15 3.62 14.62
N TYR A 268 -0.97 3.00 14.62
CA TYR A 268 -0.76 1.65 14.11
C TYR A 268 -1.77 0.64 14.71
N ALA A 269 -2.00 0.74 16.02
CA ALA A 269 -2.95 -0.10 16.74
C ALA A 269 -4.39 0.06 16.21
N ARG A 270 -4.84 1.30 15.96
CA ARG A 270 -6.19 1.57 15.43
C ARG A 270 -6.33 1.13 13.98
N ALA A 271 -5.29 1.32 13.16
CA ALA A 271 -5.26 0.84 11.78
C ALA A 271 -5.43 -0.69 11.69
N LEU A 272 -4.90 -1.43 12.67
CA LEU A 272 -5.10 -2.88 12.78
C LEU A 272 -6.47 -3.22 13.38
N SER A 273 -6.83 -2.56 14.50
CA SER A 273 -8.04 -2.91 15.25
C SER A 273 -9.32 -2.72 14.44
N VAL A 274 -9.38 -1.74 13.54
CA VAL A 274 -10.57 -1.55 12.70
C VAL A 274 -10.93 -2.81 11.92
N VAL A 275 -9.97 -3.51 11.35
CA VAL A 275 -10.19 -4.77 10.62
C VAL A 275 -10.35 -5.94 11.60
N ARG A 276 -9.45 -6.03 12.59
CA ARG A 276 -9.40 -7.15 13.51
C ARG A 276 -10.60 -7.21 14.44
N ASP A 277 -11.00 -6.05 14.97
CA ASP A 277 -11.93 -5.97 16.10
C ASP A 277 -13.26 -5.30 15.74
N ASP A 278 -13.28 -4.28 14.85
CA ASP A 278 -14.45 -3.43 14.63
C ASP A 278 -15.31 -3.82 13.43
N MET A 279 -14.73 -4.43 12.39
CA MET A 279 -15.52 -4.95 11.26
C MET A 279 -16.29 -6.20 11.67
N LYS A 280 -17.49 -6.00 12.25
CA LYS A 280 -18.33 -7.07 12.80
C LYS A 280 -18.95 -7.99 11.73
N PHE A 281 -18.97 -7.57 10.48
CA PHE A 281 -19.45 -8.38 9.37
C PHE A 281 -18.44 -9.46 8.92
N LEU A 282 -17.18 -9.40 9.37
CA LEU A 282 -16.16 -10.40 9.10
C LEU A 282 -16.17 -11.47 10.20
N ASN A 283 -16.23 -12.72 9.81
CA ASN A 283 -16.03 -13.86 10.71
C ASN A 283 -14.52 -14.12 10.96
N ALA A 284 -14.17 -15.11 11.78
CA ALA A 284 -12.79 -15.40 12.14
C ALA A 284 -11.95 -15.91 10.94
N GLU A 285 -12.55 -16.65 10.01
CA GLU A 285 -11.89 -17.13 8.81
C GLU A 285 -11.62 -15.97 7.84
N ASP A 286 -12.60 -15.09 7.62
CA ASP A 286 -12.43 -13.90 6.80
C ASP A 286 -11.27 -13.02 7.29
N LYS A 287 -11.20 -12.84 8.62
CA LYS A 287 -10.11 -12.08 9.24
C LYS A 287 -8.76 -12.76 9.07
N SER A 288 -8.69 -14.08 9.11
CA SER A 288 -7.46 -14.84 8.83
C SER A 288 -6.97 -14.58 7.39
N TRP A 289 -7.90 -14.56 6.43
CA TRP A 289 -7.55 -14.22 5.06
C TRP A 289 -7.05 -12.79 4.94
N ILE A 290 -7.82 -11.82 5.39
CA ILE A 290 -7.52 -10.39 5.20
C ILE A 290 -6.26 -9.96 5.96
N LEU A 291 -6.03 -10.50 7.15
CA LEU A 291 -4.92 -10.12 8.01
C LEU A 291 -3.61 -10.90 7.75
N SER A 292 -3.66 -12.02 6.99
CA SER A 292 -2.48 -12.86 6.80
C SER A 292 -2.47 -13.62 5.46
N MET A 293 -3.39 -14.57 5.28
CA MET A 293 -3.27 -15.58 4.23
C MET A 293 -3.26 -15.01 2.81
N THR A 294 -3.98 -13.91 2.58
CA THR A 294 -3.95 -13.23 1.29
C THR A 294 -2.58 -12.59 1.03
N ALA A 295 -1.95 -12.00 2.04
CA ALA A 295 -0.60 -11.46 1.90
C ALA A 295 0.43 -12.57 1.63
N GLU A 296 0.34 -13.72 2.31
CA GLU A 296 1.19 -14.89 2.05
C GLU A 296 1.00 -15.46 0.65
N ARG A 297 -0.22 -15.41 0.11
CA ARG A 297 -0.51 -15.83 -1.28
C ARG A 297 0.13 -14.89 -2.31
N VAL A 298 0.12 -13.59 -2.05
CA VAL A 298 0.67 -12.58 -2.96
C VAL A 298 2.18 -12.51 -2.86
N TRP A 299 2.72 -12.58 -1.65
CA TRP A 299 4.15 -12.62 -1.34
C TRP A 299 4.45 -13.85 -0.50
N PRO A 300 4.93 -14.95 -1.14
CA PRO A 300 5.28 -16.16 -0.40
C PRO A 300 6.49 -15.89 0.51
N PHE A 301 6.22 -15.65 1.78
CA PHE A 301 7.28 -15.53 2.79
C PHE A 301 7.96 -16.87 2.98
N PRO A 302 9.31 -16.91 3.07
CA PRO A 302 10.07 -18.13 3.28
C PRO A 302 9.83 -18.76 4.67
#